data_a4ac5aee4a0878d8a785af0bde9423f2
#
_entry.id   a4ac5aee4a0878d8a785af0bde9423f2
#
_cell.length_a   1.000
_cell.length_b   1.000
_cell.length_c   1.000
_cell.angle_alpha   90.00
_cell.angle_beta   90.00
_cell.angle_gamma   90.00
#
_symmetry.space_group_name_H-M   'P 1'
#
loop_
_entity.id
_entity.type
_entity.pdbx_description
1 polymer ?
#
loop_
_entity_poly.entity_id
_entity_poly.type
_entity_poly.pdbx_seq_one_letter_code
_entity_poly.pdbx_strand_id
1 'polypeptide(L)'
;MNKLDVENGKKAGAKIVISPHTSEEVINATKNAGLVSVPGVATPTEIADALRYGADILKFFPASSLGVNFLKSVRDPFPGNTWMATGGVALADVDTWVKAGISGFGLGGPLTSGGVSDIANRVKDFQRAILESKNNS
;
A
#
# COMPACT_ATOMS: atom_id res chain seq x y z
N MET A 1 5.27 -4.94 -14.39
CA MET A 1 5.24 -3.47 -14.59
C MET A 1 6.63 -3.04 -15.01
N ASN A 2 6.74 -2.13 -15.97
CA ASN A 2 7.97 -1.60 -16.52
C ASN A 2 7.83 -0.08 -16.77
N LYS A 3 8.88 0.56 -17.30
CA LYS A 3 8.89 2.01 -17.59
C LYS A 3 7.73 2.44 -18.52
N LEU A 4 7.42 1.65 -19.54
CA LEU A 4 6.33 1.98 -20.48
C LEU A 4 4.96 2.01 -19.80
N ASP A 5 4.72 1.13 -18.83
CA ASP A 5 3.48 1.14 -18.04
C ASP A 5 3.34 2.45 -17.26
N VAL A 6 4.44 2.96 -16.71
CA VAL A 6 4.47 4.25 -15.99
C VAL A 6 4.16 5.41 -16.94
N GLU A 7 4.80 5.44 -18.11
CA GLU A 7 4.59 6.47 -19.13
C GLU A 7 3.14 6.50 -19.62
N ASN A 8 2.55 5.34 -19.88
CA ASN A 8 1.15 5.20 -20.28
C ASN A 8 0.20 5.63 -19.16
N GLY A 9 0.48 5.25 -17.92
CA GLY A 9 -0.28 5.71 -16.76
C GLY A 9 -0.26 7.24 -16.63
N LYS A 10 0.91 7.86 -16.77
CA LYS A 10 1.03 9.33 -16.74
C LYS A 10 0.21 10.00 -17.85
N LYS A 11 0.29 9.51 -19.10
CA LYS A 11 -0.50 10.01 -20.22
C LYS A 11 -2.01 9.92 -19.96
N ALA A 12 -2.44 8.85 -19.25
CA ALA A 12 -3.82 8.66 -18.84
C ALA A 12 -4.24 9.51 -17.61
N GLY A 13 -3.33 10.32 -17.05
CA GLY A 13 -3.62 11.21 -15.92
C GLY A 13 -3.37 10.63 -14.54
N ALA A 14 -2.67 9.49 -14.42
CA ALA A 14 -2.29 8.92 -13.13
C ALA A 14 -1.48 9.92 -12.29
N LYS A 15 -1.68 9.89 -10.98
CA LYS A 15 -0.92 10.66 -9.98
C LYS A 15 -0.05 9.78 -9.11
N ILE A 16 -0.34 8.48 -9.09
CA ILE A 16 0.30 7.47 -8.26
C ILE A 16 0.53 6.21 -9.08
N VAL A 17 1.66 5.55 -8.84
CA VAL A 17 1.99 4.23 -9.41
C VAL A 17 2.15 3.24 -8.27
N ILE A 18 1.33 2.20 -8.27
CA ILE A 18 1.36 1.12 -7.29
C ILE A 18 1.80 -0.15 -7.99
N SER A 19 2.94 -0.72 -7.59
CA SER A 19 3.45 -1.98 -8.14
C SER A 19 3.36 -3.13 -7.12
N PRO A 20 3.32 -4.39 -7.57
CA PRO A 20 3.31 -5.53 -6.65
C PRO A 20 4.70 -5.91 -6.13
N HIS A 21 5.76 -5.31 -6.64
CA HIS A 21 7.16 -5.66 -6.37
C HIS A 21 8.04 -4.41 -6.34
N THR A 22 9.22 -4.56 -5.78
CA THR A 22 10.28 -3.54 -5.83
C THR A 22 11.04 -3.66 -7.16
N SER A 23 11.11 -2.56 -7.90
CA SER A 23 11.86 -2.45 -9.16
C SER A 23 12.48 -1.07 -9.27
N GLU A 24 13.81 -1.03 -9.40
CA GLU A 24 14.55 0.23 -9.62
C GLU A 24 14.04 0.98 -10.84
N GLU A 25 13.86 0.29 -11.96
CA GLU A 25 13.35 0.87 -13.20
C GLU A 25 12.00 1.55 -13.02
N VAL A 26 11.05 0.86 -12.37
CA VAL A 26 9.68 1.37 -12.17
C VAL A 26 9.67 2.53 -11.20
N ILE A 27 10.40 2.43 -10.09
CA ILE A 27 10.47 3.51 -9.08
C ILE A 27 11.11 4.76 -9.70
N ASN A 28 12.25 4.62 -10.36
CA ASN A 28 12.94 5.75 -11.02
C ASN A 28 12.09 6.38 -12.12
N ALA A 29 11.44 5.58 -12.97
CA ALA A 29 10.52 6.09 -13.99
C ALA A 29 9.35 6.86 -13.37
N THR A 30 8.80 6.36 -12.29
CA THR A 30 7.70 7.00 -11.53
C THR A 30 8.14 8.35 -10.97
N LYS A 31 9.29 8.39 -10.30
CA LYS A 31 9.84 9.63 -9.72
C LYS A 31 10.18 10.67 -10.78
N ASN A 32 10.82 10.24 -11.88
CA ASN A 32 11.16 11.13 -13.02
C ASN A 32 9.89 11.66 -13.70
N ALA A 33 8.80 10.93 -13.65
CA ALA A 33 7.50 11.39 -14.15
C ALA A 33 6.78 12.35 -13.19
N GLY A 34 7.30 12.62 -11.99
CA GLY A 34 6.67 13.44 -10.95
C GLY A 34 5.45 12.78 -10.30
N LEU A 35 5.40 11.44 -10.27
CA LEU A 35 4.31 10.67 -9.69
C LEU A 35 4.70 10.11 -8.33
N VAL A 36 3.71 9.80 -7.50
CA VAL A 36 3.91 9.11 -6.22
C VAL A 36 4.23 7.64 -6.47
N SER A 37 5.34 7.15 -5.89
CA SER A 37 5.81 5.77 -6.05
C SER A 37 5.45 4.91 -4.85
N VAL A 38 4.74 3.80 -5.09
CA VAL A 38 4.25 2.87 -4.06
C VAL A 38 4.61 1.42 -4.44
N PRO A 39 5.90 1.03 -4.33
CA PRO A 39 6.34 -0.33 -4.62
C PRO A 39 5.89 -1.33 -3.56
N GLY A 40 5.66 -2.58 -3.99
CA GLY A 40 5.41 -3.72 -3.12
C GLY A 40 6.70 -4.22 -2.47
N VAL A 41 6.66 -4.44 -1.16
CA VAL A 41 7.76 -4.94 -0.33
C VAL A 41 7.24 -5.97 0.67
N ALA A 42 8.08 -6.96 0.99
CA ALA A 42 7.85 -7.94 2.03
C ALA A 42 9.08 -8.16 2.91
N THR A 43 10.28 -8.00 2.38
CA THR A 43 11.55 -8.31 3.07
C THR A 43 12.34 -7.05 3.39
N PRO A 44 13.26 -7.09 4.40
CA PRO A 44 14.15 -5.97 4.69
C PRO A 44 14.98 -5.50 3.49
N THR A 45 15.42 -6.42 2.62
CA THR A 45 16.16 -6.06 1.41
C THR A 45 15.30 -5.25 0.45
N GLU A 46 14.07 -5.71 0.17
CA GLU A 46 13.14 -4.97 -0.70
C GLU A 46 12.78 -3.60 -0.13
N ILE A 47 12.62 -3.49 1.20
CA ILE A 47 12.37 -2.21 1.87
C ILE A 47 13.54 -1.27 1.67
N ALA A 48 14.77 -1.71 1.95
CA ALA A 48 15.98 -0.91 1.80
C ALA A 48 16.16 -0.46 0.33
N ASP A 49 15.95 -1.36 -0.63
CA ASP A 49 16.05 -1.06 -2.06
C ASP A 49 14.97 -0.07 -2.51
N ALA A 50 13.72 -0.26 -2.11
CA ALA A 50 12.63 0.65 -2.43
C ALA A 50 12.92 2.08 -1.92
N LEU A 51 13.40 2.21 -0.69
CA LEU A 51 13.78 3.51 -0.09
C LEU A 51 14.97 4.13 -0.83
N ARG A 52 15.99 3.33 -1.15
CA ARG A 52 17.17 3.80 -1.90
C ARG A 52 16.80 4.33 -3.28
N TYR A 53 15.82 3.73 -3.95
CA TYR A 53 15.32 4.17 -5.25
C TYR A 53 14.32 5.33 -5.17
N GLY A 54 13.92 5.76 -3.97
CA GLY A 54 13.08 6.93 -3.76
C GLY A 54 11.57 6.65 -3.69
N ALA A 55 11.17 5.48 -3.20
CA ALA A 55 9.77 5.20 -2.91
C ALA A 55 9.18 6.22 -1.92
N ASP A 56 7.97 6.68 -2.17
CA ASP A 56 7.25 7.61 -1.29
C ASP A 56 6.44 6.88 -0.22
N ILE A 57 5.89 5.72 -0.55
CA ILE A 57 5.10 4.88 0.34
C ILE A 57 5.51 3.43 0.13
N LEU A 58 5.68 2.68 1.21
CA LEU A 58 5.98 1.25 1.16
C LEU A 58 4.69 0.44 1.19
N LYS A 59 4.41 -0.32 0.13
CA LYS A 59 3.26 -1.21 0.06
C LYS A 59 3.61 -2.57 0.63
N PHE A 60 3.16 -2.86 1.85
CA PHE A 60 3.29 -4.19 2.43
C PHE A 60 2.35 -5.17 1.72
N PHE A 61 2.91 -6.16 1.02
CA PHE A 61 2.15 -7.06 0.15
C PHE A 61 2.80 -8.45 0.07
N PRO A 62 2.00 -9.52 0.13
CA PRO A 62 0.56 -9.61 0.41
C PRO A 62 0.24 -9.58 1.91
N ALA A 63 -0.49 -8.54 2.36
CA ALA A 63 -0.64 -8.21 3.78
C ALA A 63 -1.27 -9.34 4.61
N SER A 64 -2.44 -9.86 4.21
CA SER A 64 -3.13 -10.89 4.98
C SER A 64 -2.35 -12.20 5.11
N SER A 65 -1.56 -12.55 4.09
CA SER A 65 -0.73 -13.77 4.09
C SER A 65 0.48 -13.65 5.01
N LEU A 66 1.10 -12.47 5.09
CA LEU A 66 2.28 -12.22 5.91
C LEU A 66 1.90 -11.91 7.37
N GLY A 67 0.81 -11.19 7.57
CA GLY A 67 0.29 -10.86 8.89
C GLY A 67 0.97 -9.66 9.56
N VAL A 68 0.30 -9.14 10.59
CA VAL A 68 0.71 -7.93 11.33
C VAL A 68 2.02 -8.13 12.09
N ASN A 69 2.26 -9.32 12.65
CA ASN A 69 3.49 -9.58 13.40
C ASN A 69 4.73 -9.54 12.49
N PHE A 70 4.61 -10.05 11.27
CA PHE A 70 5.68 -9.96 10.28
C PHE A 70 5.93 -8.50 9.89
N LEU A 71 4.86 -7.72 9.63
CA LEU A 71 4.99 -6.28 9.36
C LEU A 71 5.79 -5.56 10.45
N LYS A 72 5.43 -5.77 11.73
CA LYS A 72 6.13 -5.15 12.86
C LYS A 72 7.62 -5.46 12.83
N SER A 73 7.98 -6.72 12.65
CA SER A 73 9.37 -7.18 12.62
C SER A 73 10.20 -6.55 11.48
N VAL A 74 9.64 -6.48 10.27
CA VAL A 74 10.37 -5.92 9.11
C VAL A 74 10.38 -4.40 9.09
N ARG A 75 9.40 -3.75 9.73
CA ARG A 75 9.27 -2.29 9.81
C ARG A 75 10.20 -1.66 10.84
N ASP A 76 10.45 -2.32 11.95
CA ASP A 76 11.25 -1.81 13.08
C ASP A 76 12.59 -1.19 12.67
N PRO A 77 13.40 -1.81 11.78
CA PRO A 77 14.65 -1.21 11.33
C PRO A 77 14.50 0.03 10.42
N PHE A 78 13.28 0.35 9.99
CA PHE A 78 13.00 1.40 9.01
C PHE A 78 11.97 2.42 9.55
N PRO A 79 12.30 3.19 10.60
CA PRO A 79 11.39 4.16 11.18
C PRO A 79 11.12 5.35 10.24
N GLY A 80 10.02 6.08 10.49
CA GLY A 80 9.71 7.32 9.76
C GLY A 80 9.10 7.15 8.37
N ASN A 81 8.88 5.92 7.91
CA ASN A 81 8.31 5.66 6.60
C ASN A 81 6.78 5.52 6.64
N THR A 82 6.13 5.88 5.53
CA THR A 82 4.69 5.69 5.34
C THR A 82 4.40 4.31 4.77
N TRP A 83 3.44 3.60 5.37
CA TRP A 83 3.12 2.23 5.02
C TRP A 83 1.66 2.07 4.58
N MET A 84 1.47 1.29 3.51
CA MET A 84 0.17 0.88 3.00
C MET A 84 0.05 -0.65 3.06
N ALA A 85 -1.04 -1.17 3.63
CA ALA A 85 -1.33 -2.60 3.58
C ALA A 85 -2.20 -2.94 2.36
N THR A 86 -1.82 -3.97 1.63
CA THR A 86 -2.53 -4.42 0.43
C THR A 86 -2.54 -5.94 0.34
N GLY A 87 -3.68 -6.50 -0.08
CA GLY A 87 -3.84 -7.95 -0.27
C GLY A 87 -4.59 -8.61 0.89
N GLY A 88 -5.91 -8.71 0.74
CA GLY A 88 -6.78 -9.51 1.60
C GLY A 88 -7.09 -8.93 2.99
N VAL A 89 -6.85 -7.64 3.23
CA VAL A 89 -7.18 -7.02 4.52
C VAL A 89 -8.69 -6.98 4.71
N ALA A 90 -9.20 -7.64 5.75
CA ALA A 90 -10.62 -7.61 6.09
C ALA A 90 -10.98 -6.36 6.92
N LEU A 91 -12.26 -5.95 6.86
CA LEU A 91 -12.77 -4.81 7.61
C LEU A 91 -12.54 -4.98 9.12
N ALA A 92 -12.74 -6.18 9.66
CA ALA A 92 -12.54 -6.49 11.07
C ALA A 92 -11.08 -6.31 11.56
N ASP A 93 -10.11 -6.38 10.64
CA ASP A 93 -8.69 -6.32 10.98
C ASP A 93 -8.11 -4.89 10.89
N VAL A 94 -8.89 -3.92 10.39
CA VAL A 94 -8.42 -2.54 10.15
C VAL A 94 -7.78 -1.93 11.39
N ASP A 95 -8.41 -2.05 12.56
CA ASP A 95 -7.88 -1.52 13.82
C ASP A 95 -6.49 -2.10 14.16
N THR A 96 -6.34 -3.41 14.00
CA THR A 96 -5.07 -4.10 14.24
C THR A 96 -3.95 -3.59 13.33
N TRP A 97 -4.26 -3.37 12.05
CA TRP A 97 -3.30 -2.84 11.08
C TRP A 97 -2.94 -1.37 11.33
N VAL A 98 -3.94 -0.53 11.66
CA VAL A 98 -3.70 0.89 12.01
C VAL A 98 -2.81 1.00 13.24
N LYS A 99 -3.10 0.25 14.31
CA LYS A 99 -2.26 0.18 15.52
C LYS A 99 -0.85 -0.38 15.26
N ALA A 100 -0.68 -1.19 14.22
CA ALA A 100 0.65 -1.61 13.76
C ALA A 100 1.37 -0.56 12.91
N GLY A 101 0.75 0.60 12.66
CA GLY A 101 1.34 1.75 11.96
C GLY A 101 1.08 1.80 10.46
N ILE A 102 0.06 1.09 9.98
CA ILE A 102 -0.41 1.25 8.61
C ILE A 102 -1.20 2.56 8.49
N SER A 103 -0.81 3.38 7.51
CA SER A 103 -1.42 4.70 7.26
C SER A 103 -2.52 4.65 6.20
N GLY A 104 -2.52 3.63 5.33
CA GLY A 104 -3.49 3.48 4.25
C GLY A 104 -3.67 2.04 3.80
N PHE A 105 -4.74 1.78 3.07
CA PHE A 105 -5.10 0.44 2.60
C PHE A 105 -5.36 0.43 1.10
N GLY A 106 -4.84 -0.58 0.41
CA GLY A 106 -5.19 -0.90 -0.96
C GLY A 106 -6.14 -2.10 -0.99
N LEU A 107 -7.40 -1.83 -1.28
CA LEU A 107 -8.48 -2.80 -1.16
C LEU A 107 -9.02 -3.18 -2.55
N GLY A 108 -8.97 -4.45 -2.90
CA GLY A 108 -9.57 -5.03 -4.10
C GLY A 108 -10.76 -5.92 -3.72
N GLY A 109 -10.51 -7.23 -3.55
CA GLY A 109 -11.53 -8.22 -3.21
C GLY A 109 -12.49 -7.81 -2.09
N PRO A 110 -12.02 -7.29 -0.95
CA PRO A 110 -12.92 -6.84 0.12
C PRO A 110 -13.96 -5.79 -0.29
N LEU A 111 -13.68 -4.99 -1.32
CA LEU A 111 -14.64 -4.02 -1.86
C LEU A 111 -15.53 -4.61 -2.95
N THR A 112 -15.00 -5.50 -3.79
CA THR A 112 -15.66 -5.97 -5.03
C THR A 112 -16.41 -7.29 -4.87
N SER A 113 -16.08 -8.12 -3.88
CA SER A 113 -16.80 -9.35 -3.57
C SER A 113 -18.24 -9.03 -3.13
N GLY A 114 -19.25 -9.59 -3.79
CA GLY A 114 -20.66 -9.33 -3.49
C GLY A 114 -21.35 -8.30 -4.39
N GLY A 115 -20.71 -7.87 -5.47
CA GLY A 115 -21.32 -7.03 -6.50
C GLY A 115 -21.00 -5.55 -6.41
N VAL A 116 -21.22 -4.86 -7.52
CA VAL A 116 -20.84 -3.45 -7.72
C VAL A 116 -21.76 -2.50 -6.95
N SER A 117 -23.03 -2.87 -6.76
CA SER A 117 -24.06 -2.02 -6.14
C SER A 117 -23.72 -1.59 -4.69
N ASP A 118 -22.90 -2.35 -4.00
CA ASP A 118 -22.59 -2.12 -2.59
C ASP A 118 -21.16 -1.62 -2.31
N ILE A 119 -20.37 -1.37 -3.35
CA ILE A 119 -18.98 -0.90 -3.20
C ILE A 119 -18.92 0.40 -2.38
N ALA A 120 -19.82 1.34 -2.65
CA ALA A 120 -19.84 2.64 -1.97
C ALA A 120 -20.05 2.51 -0.45
N ASN A 121 -20.92 1.59 -0.01
CA ASN A 121 -21.15 1.33 1.40
C ASN A 121 -19.93 0.68 2.05
N ARG A 122 -19.35 -0.33 1.40
CA ARG A 122 -18.11 -0.98 1.87
C ARG A 122 -16.94 0.01 2.01
N VAL A 123 -16.79 0.94 1.07
CA VAL A 123 -15.79 2.01 1.18
C VAL A 123 -16.04 2.86 2.43
N LYS A 124 -17.30 3.27 2.68
CA LYS A 124 -17.65 4.04 3.88
C LYS A 124 -17.36 3.27 5.17
N ASP A 125 -17.62 1.96 5.20
CA ASP A 125 -17.34 1.14 6.36
C ASP A 125 -15.84 1.06 6.67
N PHE A 126 -15.01 0.86 5.64
CA PHE A 126 -13.55 0.91 5.80
C PHE A 126 -13.06 2.29 6.24
N GLN A 127 -13.59 3.38 5.65
CA GLN A 127 -13.22 4.74 6.04
C GLN A 127 -13.57 5.02 7.51
N ARG A 128 -14.76 4.61 7.96
CA ARG A 128 -15.20 4.73 9.35
C ARG A 128 -14.26 3.96 10.29
N ALA A 129 -13.99 2.69 10.01
CA ALA A 129 -13.10 1.87 10.83
C ALA A 129 -11.68 2.46 10.95
N ILE A 130 -11.14 3.03 9.88
CA ILE A 130 -9.84 3.71 9.90
C ILE A 130 -9.87 4.96 10.78
N LEU A 131 -10.91 5.77 10.67
CA LEU A 131 -11.05 7.00 11.47
C LEU A 131 -11.22 6.69 12.96
N GLU A 132 -12.07 5.73 13.29
CA GLU A 132 -12.28 5.28 14.68
C GLU A 132 -10.99 4.75 15.30
N SER A 133 -10.23 3.93 14.56
CA SER A 133 -8.95 3.41 15.04
C SER A 133 -7.92 4.51 15.29
N LYS A 134 -7.83 5.51 14.41
CA LYS A 134 -6.90 6.65 14.59
C LYS A 134 -7.26 7.55 15.76
N ASN A 135 -8.54 7.69 16.10
CA ASN A 135 -8.99 8.49 17.23
C ASN A 135 -8.79 7.78 18.58
N ASN A 136 -8.61 6.46 18.56
CA ASN A 136 -8.42 5.62 19.74
C ASN A 136 -6.95 5.21 19.95
N SER A 137 -6.02 5.74 19.16
CA SER A 137 -4.57 5.50 19.23
C SER A 137 -3.86 6.72 19.75
#